data_6d8890babc17c810a1999251b392dbaf
#
_entry.id   6d8890babc17c810a1999251b392dbaf
#
_cell.length_a   1.000
_cell.length_b   1.000
_cell.length_c   1.000
_cell.angle_alpha   90.00
_cell.angle_beta   90.00
_cell.angle_gamma   90.00
#
_symmetry.space_group_name_H-M   'P 1'
#
loop_
_entity.id
_entity.type
_entity.pdbx_description
1 polymer ?
#
loop_
_entity_poly.entity_id
_entity_poly.type
_entity_poly.pdbx_seq_one_letter_code
_entity_poly.pdbx_strand_id
1 'polypeptide(L)'
;MTPPTSPDRAARSSRLIALALGVPIILLLVALMTMGLVSRDETRLNAVGPVPASAGLEQGGVRFAGTVHTWEIDGRIGADDERRIHLGLNMRGPTAQPPPPDLAFEMTLERVDGAAESVPVSFERTGTGSYSGRSASLPAPGRWSLRIAFEHVTGVLEFEVER
;
A
#
# COMPACT_ATOMS: atom_id res chain seq x y z
N MET A 1 -62.78 28.44 29.08
CA MET A 1 -61.40 28.90 29.34
C MET A 1 -60.47 27.81 28.79
N THR A 2 -59.92 28.01 27.59
CA THR A 2 -58.98 27.14 26.94
C THR A 2 -57.57 27.63 27.27
N PRO A 3 -56.66 26.78 27.77
CA PRO A 3 -55.29 27.23 28.09
C PRO A 3 -54.50 27.50 26.79
N PRO A 4 -53.63 28.52 26.76
CA PRO A 4 -52.83 28.82 25.59
C PRO A 4 -51.76 27.75 25.41
N THR A 5 -51.79 27.06 24.29
CA THR A 5 -50.75 26.15 23.85
C THR A 5 -49.52 26.97 23.42
N SER A 6 -48.48 26.95 24.23
CA SER A 6 -47.23 27.69 23.95
C SER A 6 -46.53 27.12 22.73
N PRO A 7 -46.34 27.87 21.64
CA PRO A 7 -45.69 27.44 20.42
C PRO A 7 -44.17 27.12 20.61
N ASP A 8 -43.60 27.62 21.70
CA ASP A 8 -42.16 27.47 22.01
C ASP A 8 -41.72 26.02 22.40
N ARG A 9 -42.65 25.20 22.93
CA ARG A 9 -42.29 23.81 23.28
C ARG A 9 -42.15 22.90 22.05
N ALA A 10 -43.01 23.11 21.04
CA ALA A 10 -42.95 22.34 19.81
C ALA A 10 -41.69 22.64 18.98
N ALA A 11 -41.25 23.90 18.95
CA ALA A 11 -40.06 24.31 18.26
C ALA A 11 -38.75 23.80 18.93
N ARG A 12 -38.75 23.70 20.26
CA ARG A 12 -37.58 23.12 20.99
C ARG A 12 -37.47 21.61 20.82
N SER A 13 -38.58 20.88 20.84
CA SER A 13 -38.57 19.43 20.64
C SER A 13 -38.18 19.02 19.23
N SER A 14 -38.60 19.76 18.20
CA SER A 14 -38.22 19.48 16.82
C SER A 14 -36.73 19.75 16.55
N ARG A 15 -36.12 20.74 17.18
CA ARG A 15 -34.66 20.99 17.11
C ARG A 15 -33.84 19.92 17.81
N LEU A 16 -34.29 19.41 18.94
CA LEU A 16 -33.64 18.32 19.67
C LEU A 16 -33.69 17.01 18.89
N ILE A 17 -34.83 16.71 18.24
CA ILE A 17 -34.98 15.51 17.40
C ILE A 17 -34.10 15.62 16.15
N ALA A 18 -34.06 16.79 15.51
CA ALA A 18 -33.18 17.02 14.36
C ALA A 18 -31.69 16.87 14.71
N LEU A 19 -31.27 17.33 15.90
CA LEU A 19 -29.92 17.18 16.40
C LEU A 19 -29.60 15.70 16.77
N ALA A 20 -30.55 15.01 17.40
CA ALA A 20 -30.37 13.62 17.83
C ALA A 20 -30.28 12.63 16.65
N LEU A 21 -30.92 12.93 15.52
CA LEU A 21 -30.86 12.09 14.32
C LEU A 21 -29.78 12.57 13.32
N GLY A 22 -29.56 13.88 13.21
CA GLY A 22 -28.61 14.45 12.26
C GLY A 22 -27.15 14.17 12.61
N VAL A 23 -26.77 14.29 13.88
CA VAL A 23 -25.38 14.08 14.32
C VAL A 23 -24.90 12.64 14.07
N PRO A 24 -25.62 11.58 14.43
CA PRO A 24 -25.16 10.21 14.16
C PRO A 24 -25.11 9.87 12.66
N ILE A 25 -26.00 10.47 11.84
CA ILE A 25 -25.96 10.28 10.38
C ILE A 25 -24.70 10.94 9.79
N ILE A 26 -24.37 12.15 10.21
CA ILE A 26 -23.16 12.83 9.77
C ILE A 26 -21.90 12.09 10.21
N LEU A 27 -21.85 11.61 11.45
CA LEU A 27 -20.75 10.81 11.96
C LEU A 27 -20.61 9.48 11.19
N LEU A 28 -21.72 8.83 10.85
CA LEU A 28 -21.72 7.61 10.04
C LEU A 28 -21.20 7.90 8.63
N LEU A 29 -21.62 8.99 8.00
CA LEU A 29 -21.13 9.38 6.68
C LEU A 29 -19.64 9.73 6.68
N VAL A 30 -19.16 10.43 7.71
CA VAL A 30 -17.74 10.71 7.88
C VAL A 30 -16.95 9.43 8.12
N ALA A 31 -17.46 8.51 8.94
CA ALA A 31 -16.84 7.20 9.17
C ALA A 31 -16.79 6.36 7.88
N LEU A 32 -17.86 6.33 7.09
CA LEU A 32 -17.89 5.63 5.80
C LEU A 32 -16.94 6.27 4.77
N MET A 33 -16.86 7.60 4.72
CA MET A 33 -15.88 8.28 3.86
C MET A 33 -14.44 8.01 4.29
N THR A 34 -14.15 8.01 5.59
CA THR A 34 -12.80 7.69 6.08
C THR A 34 -12.46 6.22 5.89
N MET A 35 -13.39 5.28 6.07
CA MET A 35 -13.17 3.87 5.75
C MET A 35 -12.94 3.64 4.25
N GLY A 36 -13.68 4.29 3.37
CA GLY A 36 -13.47 4.19 1.92
C GLY A 36 -12.13 4.79 1.45
N LEU A 37 -11.61 5.79 2.16
CA LEU A 37 -10.29 6.38 1.89
C LEU A 37 -9.12 5.53 2.44
N VAL A 38 -9.37 4.66 3.41
CA VAL A 38 -8.35 3.79 4.04
C VAL A 38 -8.29 2.41 3.39
N SER A 39 -9.35 1.95 2.74
CA SER A 39 -9.36 0.69 2.01
C SER A 39 -8.63 0.86 0.66
N ARG A 40 -7.30 0.90 0.68
CA ARG A 40 -6.53 0.63 -0.51
C ARG A 40 -6.70 -0.86 -0.82
N ASP A 41 -7.13 -1.18 -2.03
CA ASP A 41 -7.19 -2.56 -2.47
C ASP A 41 -5.76 -3.13 -2.47
N GLU A 42 -5.48 -4.00 -1.51
CA GLU A 42 -4.20 -4.68 -1.42
C GLU A 42 -4.25 -5.98 -2.21
N THR A 43 -3.34 -6.11 -3.15
CA THR A 43 -3.16 -7.34 -3.92
C THR A 43 -1.86 -8.01 -3.51
N ARG A 44 -1.92 -9.28 -3.12
CA ARG A 44 -0.71 -10.04 -2.77
C ARG A 44 0.04 -10.46 -4.03
N LEU A 45 1.32 -10.14 -4.05
CA LEU A 45 2.27 -10.70 -5.00
C LEU A 45 2.76 -12.05 -4.50
N ASN A 46 2.93 -13.00 -5.42
CA ASN A 46 3.30 -14.36 -5.07
C ASN A 46 4.82 -14.54 -5.18
N ALA A 47 5.42 -15.10 -4.14
CA ALA A 47 6.79 -15.61 -4.22
C ALA A 47 6.82 -16.82 -5.16
N VAL A 48 7.63 -16.77 -6.21
CA VAL A 48 7.70 -17.80 -7.26
C VAL A 48 8.85 -18.77 -6.99
N GLY A 49 9.89 -18.33 -6.28
CA GLY A 49 11.02 -19.18 -5.93
C GLY A 49 12.24 -18.38 -5.46
N PRO A 50 13.23 -19.07 -4.91
CA PRO A 50 14.45 -18.44 -4.43
C PRO A 50 15.32 -17.91 -5.57
N VAL A 51 16.07 -16.86 -5.28
CA VAL A 51 17.18 -16.37 -6.10
C VAL A 51 18.47 -16.72 -5.35
N PRO A 52 19.42 -17.42 -5.98
CA PRO A 52 20.69 -17.73 -5.32
C PRO A 52 21.49 -16.44 -5.05
N ALA A 53 22.36 -16.52 -4.04
CA ALA A 53 23.28 -15.45 -3.73
C ALA A 53 24.15 -15.10 -4.95
N SER A 54 24.33 -13.82 -5.18
CA SER A 54 25.11 -13.25 -6.29
C SER A 54 25.58 -11.85 -5.95
N ALA A 55 26.45 -11.27 -6.75
CA ALA A 55 26.90 -9.89 -6.55
C ALA A 55 25.72 -8.91 -6.46
N GLY A 56 25.62 -8.19 -5.35
CA GLY A 56 24.49 -7.31 -5.00
C GLY A 56 23.27 -8.01 -4.41
N LEU A 57 23.31 -9.34 -4.24
CA LEU A 57 22.31 -10.16 -3.57
C LEU A 57 23.01 -11.23 -2.74
N GLU A 58 23.96 -10.84 -1.91
CA GLU A 58 24.85 -11.76 -1.18
C GLU A 58 24.07 -12.69 -0.25
N GLN A 59 22.96 -12.22 0.30
CA GLN A 59 22.04 -13.04 1.10
C GLN A 59 21.04 -13.86 0.24
N GLY A 60 21.17 -13.77 -1.10
CA GLY A 60 20.16 -14.36 -1.99
C GLY A 60 18.89 -13.51 -2.04
N GLY A 61 17.79 -14.11 -2.45
CA GLY A 61 16.54 -13.37 -2.58
C GLY A 61 15.37 -14.23 -3.02
N VAL A 62 14.31 -13.56 -3.46
CA VAL A 62 13.04 -14.15 -3.89
C VAL A 62 12.64 -13.60 -5.25
N ARG A 63 12.25 -14.50 -6.16
CA ARG A 63 11.48 -14.12 -7.35
C ARG A 63 10.02 -13.96 -6.97
N PHE A 64 9.38 -12.99 -7.54
CA PHE A 64 7.96 -12.76 -7.33
C PHE A 64 7.26 -12.43 -8.63
N ALA A 65 5.96 -12.70 -8.66
CA ALA A 65 5.08 -12.34 -9.76
C ALA A 65 3.66 -12.12 -9.25
N GLY A 66 2.89 -11.35 -9.99
CA GLY A 66 1.48 -11.11 -9.72
C GLY A 66 0.91 -10.03 -10.60
N THR A 67 -0.36 -9.71 -10.35
CA THR A 67 -1.05 -8.62 -11.05
C THR A 67 -1.52 -7.60 -10.03
N VAL A 68 -1.13 -6.35 -10.22
CA VAL A 68 -1.59 -5.23 -9.38
C VAL A 68 -2.38 -4.29 -10.27
N HIS A 69 -3.66 -4.16 -9.99
CA HIS A 69 -4.62 -3.50 -10.86
C HIS A 69 -4.63 -4.15 -12.26
N THR A 70 -4.14 -3.46 -13.28
CA THR A 70 -4.03 -3.95 -14.66
C THR A 70 -2.61 -4.31 -15.08
N TRP A 71 -1.63 -4.14 -14.16
CA TRP A 71 -0.22 -4.36 -14.42
C TRP A 71 0.20 -5.78 -14.02
N GLU A 72 0.68 -6.56 -14.97
CA GLU A 72 1.45 -7.76 -14.66
C GLU A 72 2.84 -7.34 -14.19
N ILE A 73 3.20 -7.81 -13.01
CA ILE A 73 4.46 -7.47 -12.34
C ILE A 73 5.21 -8.77 -12.10
N ASP A 74 6.45 -8.81 -12.53
CA ASP A 74 7.40 -9.85 -12.17
C ASP A 74 8.74 -9.23 -11.80
N GLY A 75 9.46 -9.90 -10.91
CA GLY A 75 10.73 -9.35 -10.47
C GLY A 75 11.51 -10.26 -9.54
N ARG A 76 12.58 -9.70 -9.03
CA ARG A 76 13.43 -10.30 -8.00
C ARG A 76 13.76 -9.26 -6.94
N ILE A 77 13.80 -9.68 -5.70
CA ILE A 77 14.16 -8.88 -4.54
C ILE A 77 15.11 -9.66 -3.66
N GLY A 78 16.08 -9.00 -3.10
CA GLY A 78 17.01 -9.61 -2.15
C GLY A 78 17.85 -8.57 -1.45
N ALA A 79 18.62 -8.99 -0.45
CA ALA A 79 19.47 -8.15 0.36
C ALA A 79 20.95 -8.39 0.06
N ASP A 80 21.76 -7.34 0.20
CA ASP A 80 23.21 -7.43 0.28
C ASP A 80 23.67 -7.62 1.74
N ASP A 81 24.99 -7.76 1.94
CA ASP A 81 25.57 -7.93 3.29
C ASP A 81 25.34 -6.74 4.23
N GLU A 82 25.05 -5.56 3.69
CA GLU A 82 24.71 -4.36 4.45
C GLU A 82 23.20 -4.22 4.66
N ARG A 83 22.42 -5.24 4.34
CA ARG A 83 20.94 -5.26 4.39
C ARG A 83 20.29 -4.16 3.55
N ARG A 84 20.93 -3.74 2.47
CA ARG A 84 20.27 -2.89 1.48
C ARG A 84 19.51 -3.80 0.52
N ILE A 85 18.29 -3.45 0.25
CA ILE A 85 17.45 -4.21 -0.66
C ILE A 85 17.75 -3.78 -2.10
N HIS A 86 17.99 -4.78 -2.92
CA HIS A 86 18.10 -4.66 -4.37
C HIS A 86 16.88 -5.27 -5.02
N LEU A 87 16.25 -4.53 -5.89
CA LEU A 87 15.03 -4.90 -6.58
C LEU A 87 15.21 -4.77 -8.09
N GLY A 88 14.88 -5.83 -8.81
CA GLY A 88 14.64 -5.77 -10.26
C GLY A 88 13.17 -6.04 -10.53
N LEU A 89 12.51 -5.17 -11.27
CA LEU A 89 11.09 -5.20 -11.53
C LEU A 89 10.82 -5.08 -13.02
N ASN A 90 9.95 -5.94 -13.55
CA ASN A 90 9.38 -5.80 -14.89
C ASN A 90 7.88 -5.60 -14.76
N MET A 91 7.34 -4.73 -15.59
CA MET A 91 5.95 -4.37 -15.59
C MET A 91 5.39 -4.37 -17.02
N ARG A 92 4.22 -4.98 -17.19
CA ARG A 92 3.52 -5.07 -18.48
C ARG A 92 2.04 -4.78 -18.29
N GLY A 93 1.46 -4.08 -19.23
CA GLY A 93 0.01 -3.85 -19.27
C GLY A 93 -0.77 -5.04 -19.84
N PRO A 94 -2.11 -4.95 -19.90
CA PRO A 94 -3.01 -6.05 -20.27
C PRO A 94 -2.75 -6.67 -21.64
N THR A 95 -2.17 -5.92 -22.57
CA THR A 95 -1.83 -6.38 -23.94
C THR A 95 -0.33 -6.56 -24.11
N ALA A 96 0.40 -6.88 -23.03
CA ALA A 96 1.86 -6.94 -22.98
C ALA A 96 2.55 -5.62 -23.37
N GLN A 97 1.82 -4.51 -23.34
CA GLN A 97 2.38 -3.19 -23.61
C GLN A 97 3.20 -2.71 -22.41
N PRO A 98 4.31 -2.01 -22.65
CA PRO A 98 5.07 -1.41 -21.56
C PRO A 98 4.25 -0.28 -20.91
N PRO A 99 4.49 -0.02 -19.62
CA PRO A 99 3.88 1.12 -18.94
C PRO A 99 4.30 2.43 -19.58
N PRO A 100 3.41 3.43 -19.58
CA PRO A 100 3.73 4.77 -20.08
C PRO A 100 4.92 5.34 -19.30
N PRO A 101 5.72 6.23 -19.91
CA PRO A 101 6.94 6.77 -19.28
C PRO A 101 6.65 7.61 -18.04
N ASP A 102 5.45 8.15 -17.94
CA ASP A 102 4.94 9.01 -16.87
C ASP A 102 4.11 8.25 -15.82
N LEU A 103 4.09 6.91 -15.88
CA LEU A 103 3.42 6.11 -14.85
C LEU A 103 4.03 6.38 -13.48
N ALA A 104 3.24 7.00 -12.61
CA ALA A 104 3.63 7.26 -11.24
C ALA A 104 3.29 6.05 -10.35
N PHE A 105 4.27 5.56 -9.60
CA PHE A 105 4.11 4.59 -8.54
C PHE A 105 5.18 4.79 -7.49
N GLU A 106 4.96 4.27 -6.30
CA GLU A 106 5.90 4.36 -5.18
C GLU A 106 6.23 2.95 -4.67
N MET A 107 7.44 2.78 -4.17
CA MET A 107 7.87 1.55 -3.54
C MET A 107 8.38 1.83 -2.13
N THR A 108 7.87 1.07 -1.17
CA THR A 108 8.29 1.14 0.23
C THR A 108 8.47 -0.25 0.81
N LEU A 109 9.38 -0.35 1.76
CA LEU A 109 9.59 -1.54 2.57
C LEU A 109 9.02 -1.26 3.95
N GLU A 110 8.14 -2.11 4.42
CA GLU A 110 7.55 -2.01 5.75
C GLU A 110 7.89 -3.26 6.55
N ARG A 111 8.24 -3.06 7.82
CA ARG A 111 8.49 -4.18 8.71
C ARG A 111 7.18 -4.84 9.11
N VAL A 112 7.11 -6.17 8.96
CA VAL A 112 5.91 -6.95 9.32
C VAL A 112 5.89 -7.24 10.81
N ASP A 113 7.05 -7.52 11.42
CA ASP A 113 7.18 -7.89 12.81
C ASP A 113 7.76 -6.74 13.64
N GLY A 114 7.04 -6.28 14.65
CA GLY A 114 7.52 -5.30 15.63
C GLY A 114 7.07 -3.87 15.40
N ALA A 115 7.96 -2.90 15.61
CA ALA A 115 7.63 -1.48 15.43
C ALA A 115 7.38 -1.16 13.94
N ALA A 116 6.44 -0.27 13.69
CA ALA A 116 6.14 0.20 12.33
C ALA A 116 7.34 1.01 11.79
N GLU A 117 8.18 0.33 11.01
CA GLU A 117 9.31 0.91 10.31
C GLU A 117 9.03 0.89 8.81
N SER A 118 9.26 2.02 8.15
CA SER A 118 9.08 2.16 6.72
C SER A 118 10.33 2.75 6.08
N VAL A 119 10.83 2.11 5.03
CA VAL A 119 12.03 2.52 4.29
C VAL A 119 11.66 2.69 2.81
N PRO A 120 11.83 3.87 2.23
CA PRO A 120 11.55 4.09 0.82
C PRO A 120 12.56 3.34 -0.06
N VAL A 121 12.09 2.85 -1.20
CA VAL A 121 12.93 2.28 -2.25
C VAL A 121 13.07 3.31 -3.36
N SER A 122 14.29 3.79 -3.58
CA SER A 122 14.60 4.60 -4.74
C SER A 122 14.74 3.71 -5.97
N PHE A 123 14.14 4.08 -7.09
CA PHE A 123 14.20 3.27 -8.30
C PHE A 123 14.40 4.13 -9.54
N GLU A 124 14.94 3.50 -10.56
CA GLU A 124 15.16 4.08 -11.88
C GLU A 124 14.64 3.15 -12.98
N ARG A 125 14.21 3.72 -14.09
CA ARG A 125 13.81 2.97 -15.26
C ARG A 125 15.07 2.55 -16.04
N THR A 126 15.28 1.24 -16.16
CA THR A 126 16.45 0.66 -16.86
C THR A 126 16.14 0.21 -18.28
N GLY A 127 14.85 0.13 -18.63
CA GLY A 127 14.39 -0.30 -19.94
C GLY A 127 12.91 -0.11 -20.15
N THR A 128 12.41 -0.65 -21.24
CA THR A 128 10.98 -0.61 -21.56
C THR A 128 10.19 -1.51 -20.60
N GLY A 129 9.56 -0.90 -19.59
CA GLY A 129 8.85 -1.61 -18.54
C GLY A 129 9.74 -2.26 -17.48
N SER A 130 11.04 -2.01 -17.50
CA SER A 130 12.00 -2.54 -16.54
C SER A 130 12.49 -1.45 -15.61
N TYR A 131 12.60 -1.78 -14.31
CA TYR A 131 13.04 -0.87 -13.26
C TYR A 131 14.04 -1.57 -12.36
N SER A 132 15.01 -0.81 -11.87
CA SER A 132 15.96 -1.24 -10.83
C SER A 132 15.78 -0.36 -9.61
N GLY A 133 15.66 -0.97 -8.45
CA GLY A 133 15.45 -0.25 -7.19
C GLY A 133 16.49 -0.61 -6.14
N ARG A 134 16.75 0.34 -5.25
CA ARG A 134 17.61 0.16 -4.08
C ARG A 134 17.06 0.90 -2.88
N SER A 135 17.14 0.28 -1.70
CA SER A 135 16.81 0.93 -0.43
C SER A 135 18.07 1.44 0.30
N ALA A 136 17.84 2.24 1.34
CA ALA A 136 18.82 2.37 2.41
C ALA A 136 18.98 1.03 3.15
N SER A 137 20.02 0.91 4.00
CA SER A 137 20.20 -0.27 4.86
C SER A 137 19.00 -0.42 5.78
N LEU A 138 18.46 -1.63 5.84
CA LEU A 138 17.35 -1.92 6.76
C LEU A 138 17.85 -1.91 8.21
N PRO A 139 17.09 -1.33 9.14
CA PRO A 139 17.50 -1.17 10.53
C PRO A 139 17.66 -2.50 11.27
N ALA A 140 16.94 -3.54 10.85
CA ALA A 140 16.98 -4.85 11.48
C ALA A 140 16.67 -5.98 10.49
N PRO A 141 17.17 -7.20 10.74
CA PRO A 141 16.74 -8.41 10.03
C PRO A 141 15.30 -8.79 10.41
N GLY A 142 14.72 -9.74 9.70
CA GLY A 142 13.38 -10.28 9.96
C GLY A 142 12.46 -10.18 8.75
N ARG A 143 11.14 -10.25 9.00
CA ARG A 143 10.15 -10.21 7.93
C ARG A 143 9.83 -8.77 7.53
N TRP A 144 9.92 -8.54 6.23
CA TRP A 144 9.64 -7.27 5.58
C TRP A 144 8.61 -7.47 4.47
N SER A 145 7.87 -6.44 4.17
CA SER A 145 6.96 -6.38 3.03
C SER A 145 7.40 -5.29 2.07
N LEU A 146 7.52 -5.65 0.79
CA LEU A 146 7.61 -4.68 -0.30
C LEU A 146 6.20 -4.26 -0.67
N ARG A 147 5.94 -2.97 -0.65
CA ARG A 147 4.69 -2.35 -1.11
C ARG A 147 4.95 -1.57 -2.38
N ILE A 148 4.22 -1.89 -3.43
CA ILE A 148 4.24 -1.18 -4.71
C ILE A 148 2.89 -0.49 -4.85
N ALA A 149 2.85 0.82 -4.60
CA ALA A 149 1.62 1.61 -4.57
C ALA A 149 1.42 2.32 -5.91
N PHE A 150 0.31 2.05 -6.53
CA PHE A 150 -0.28 2.83 -7.62
C PHE A 150 -1.46 3.61 -7.03
N GLU A 151 -1.88 4.70 -7.63
CA GLU A 151 -2.92 5.64 -7.13
C GLU A 151 -3.89 5.08 -6.06
N HIS A 152 -4.56 3.95 -6.34
CA HIS A 152 -5.60 3.38 -5.47
C HIS A 152 -5.36 1.92 -5.08
N VAL A 153 -4.37 1.26 -5.67
CA VAL A 153 -4.09 -0.17 -5.46
C VAL A 153 -2.66 -0.37 -5.02
N THR A 154 -2.43 -1.29 -4.10
CA THR A 154 -1.08 -1.61 -3.61
C THR A 154 -0.81 -3.10 -3.80
N GLY A 155 0.29 -3.41 -4.46
CA GLY A 155 0.86 -4.76 -4.48
C GLY A 155 1.72 -4.98 -3.24
N VAL A 156 1.57 -6.12 -2.57
CA VAL A 156 2.32 -6.45 -1.35
C VAL A 156 3.01 -7.79 -1.51
N LEU A 157 4.31 -7.82 -1.24
CA LEU A 157 5.14 -9.03 -1.20
C LEU A 157 5.83 -9.12 0.17
N GLU A 158 5.61 -10.21 0.89
CA GLU A 158 6.36 -10.50 2.11
C GLU A 158 7.60 -11.34 1.79
N PHE A 159 8.72 -11.02 2.44
CA PHE A 159 9.98 -11.73 2.31
C PHE A 159 10.80 -11.62 3.59
N GLU A 160 11.79 -12.47 3.73
CA GLU A 160 12.66 -12.49 4.90
C GLU A 160 14.05 -11.98 4.55
N VAL A 161 14.61 -11.17 5.46
CA VAL A 161 15.98 -10.66 5.40
C VAL A 161 16.77 -11.32 6.53
N GLU A 162 17.76 -12.09 6.16
CA GLU A 162 18.63 -12.80 7.09
C GLU A 162 19.62 -11.83 7.79
N ARG A 163 20.33 -12.35 8.80
CA ARG A 163 21.27 -11.57 9.61
C ARG A 163 22.57 -11.28 8.89
#